data_239870eb7cd489984074d696aa402658
#
_entry.id   239870eb7cd489984074d696aa402658
#
_cell.length_a   1.000
_cell.length_b   1.000
_cell.length_c   1.000
_cell.angle_alpha   90.00
_cell.angle_beta   90.00
_cell.angle_gamma   90.00
#
_symmetry.space_group_name_H-M   'P 1'
#
loop_
_entity.id
_entity.type
_entity.pdbx_description
1 polymer ?
#
loop_
_entity_poly.entity_id
_entity_poly.type
_entity_poly.pdbx_seq_one_letter_code
_entity_poly.pdbx_strand_id
1 'polypeptide(L)'
;MKYGESSIICNIFTEVLGLQSYLVKGVRSEKKQSRKGNILRPGNILDLQVYHQNEKNLQYIKEYRLDYFFETIGDNVIKNTLLLYAVEVLSNLMQTADAQEDLFEFATDFLYKMDRASADQLGNMPVFFLKEAAKKMGYAIDDNYTSSNCYLNTYEGCFQSRPGEALPVFDRELSYNCYLLIKETSFESITGIKVPAADRSAILEGYLHFVQWHDKSFKPLKSLPVLQAILH
;
A
#
# COMPACT_ATOMS: atom_id res chain seq x y z
N MET A 1 4.09 -15.90 9.20
CA MET A 1 5.26 -16.40 9.94
C MET A 1 5.03 -17.86 10.30
N LYS A 2 6.05 -18.74 10.22
CA LYS A 2 5.91 -20.16 10.61
C LYS A 2 5.80 -20.29 12.13
N TYR A 3 4.85 -21.09 12.62
CA TYR A 3 4.65 -21.35 14.05
C TYR A 3 4.43 -22.84 14.29
N GLY A 4 5.42 -23.52 14.87
CA GLY A 4 5.41 -24.98 15.01
C GLY A 4 5.45 -25.72 13.65
N GLU A 5 5.14 -27.02 13.65
CA GLU A 5 5.25 -27.87 12.44
C GLU A 5 4.16 -27.62 11.40
N SER A 6 2.92 -27.36 11.83
CA SER A 6 1.76 -27.29 10.93
C SER A 6 0.99 -25.97 10.97
N SER A 7 1.38 -25.00 11.80
CA SER A 7 0.68 -23.73 12.00
C SER A 7 1.42 -22.55 11.39
N ILE A 8 0.68 -21.49 11.09
CA ILE A 8 1.22 -20.19 10.68
C ILE A 8 0.59 -19.07 11.50
N ILE A 9 1.32 -17.96 11.68
CA ILE A 9 0.76 -16.72 12.16
C ILE A 9 0.62 -15.80 10.95
N CYS A 10 -0.59 -15.26 10.75
CA CYS A 10 -0.93 -14.28 9.74
C CYS A 10 -1.29 -12.96 10.41
N ASN A 11 -0.71 -11.86 9.95
CA ASN A 11 -1.22 -10.53 10.26
C ASN A 11 -2.26 -10.20 9.19
N ILE A 12 -3.47 -9.87 9.62
CA ILE A 12 -4.60 -9.62 8.74
C ILE A 12 -5.16 -8.25 9.10
N PHE A 13 -5.25 -7.37 8.10
CA PHE A 13 -5.97 -6.13 8.21
C PHE A 13 -7.47 -6.44 8.07
N THR A 14 -8.22 -6.15 9.10
CA THR A 14 -9.66 -6.40 9.16
C THR A 14 -10.42 -5.08 9.16
N GLU A 15 -11.60 -5.09 8.56
CA GLU A 15 -12.49 -3.95 8.47
C GLU A 15 -12.83 -3.36 9.85
N VAL A 16 -13.24 -4.22 10.79
CA VAL A 16 -13.81 -3.77 12.09
C VAL A 16 -12.84 -3.87 13.28
N LEU A 17 -11.72 -4.59 13.14
CA LEU A 17 -10.79 -4.84 14.26
C LEU A 17 -9.36 -4.33 13.96
N GLY A 18 -9.15 -3.62 12.83
CA GLY A 18 -7.83 -3.15 12.42
C GLY A 18 -6.86 -4.29 12.13
N LEU A 19 -5.57 -4.07 12.37
CA LEU A 19 -4.53 -5.07 12.13
C LEU A 19 -4.47 -6.07 13.30
N GLN A 20 -4.78 -7.34 13.01
CA GLN A 20 -4.79 -8.41 13.99
C GLN A 20 -3.85 -9.54 13.61
N SER A 21 -3.24 -10.19 14.61
CA SER A 21 -2.43 -11.41 14.44
C SER A 21 -3.29 -12.64 14.70
N TYR A 22 -3.33 -13.56 13.74
CA TYR A 22 -4.12 -14.79 13.83
C TYR A 22 -3.25 -16.04 13.74
N LEU A 23 -3.48 -16.99 14.64
CA LEU A 23 -2.93 -18.34 14.56
C LEU A 23 -3.86 -19.24 13.73
N VAL A 24 -3.34 -19.78 12.63
CA VAL A 24 -4.05 -20.74 11.78
C VAL A 24 -3.39 -22.10 11.88
N LYS A 25 -4.11 -23.08 12.42
CA LYS A 25 -3.62 -24.45 12.64
C LYS A 25 -3.83 -25.34 11.40
N GLY A 26 -2.92 -26.29 11.17
CA GLY A 26 -3.09 -27.36 10.18
C GLY A 26 -2.97 -26.91 8.72
N VAL A 27 -2.39 -25.73 8.45
CA VAL A 27 -2.22 -25.18 7.08
C VAL A 27 -1.15 -25.96 6.31
N ARG A 28 -0.18 -26.55 7.01
CA ARG A 28 1.02 -27.22 6.43
C ARG A 28 0.97 -28.74 6.46
N SER A 29 -0.19 -29.37 6.77
CA SER A 29 -0.30 -30.83 6.71
C SER A 29 -0.34 -31.29 5.25
N GLU A 30 0.45 -32.33 4.90
CA GLU A 30 0.69 -32.80 3.52
C GLU A 30 -0.57 -33.03 2.69
N LYS A 31 -1.66 -33.49 3.31
CA LYS A 31 -2.95 -33.75 2.62
C LYS A 31 -3.83 -32.51 2.41
N LYS A 32 -3.57 -31.37 3.08
CA LYS A 32 -4.38 -30.13 3.02
C LYS A 32 -3.60 -28.92 2.50
N GLN A 33 -2.32 -29.10 2.18
CA GLN A 33 -1.38 -28.03 1.90
C GLN A 33 -1.72 -27.23 0.62
N SER A 34 -2.30 -27.87 -0.39
CA SER A 34 -2.50 -27.23 -1.69
C SER A 34 -3.69 -26.25 -1.75
N ARG A 35 -4.74 -26.44 -0.96
CA ARG A 35 -5.94 -25.58 -1.00
C ARG A 35 -5.96 -24.51 0.08
N LYS A 36 -5.72 -24.89 1.35
CA LYS A 36 -5.79 -23.93 2.48
C LYS A 36 -4.63 -22.95 2.52
N GLY A 37 -3.40 -23.39 2.17
CA GLY A 37 -2.24 -22.50 2.12
C GLY A 37 -2.29 -21.47 1.01
N ASN A 38 -2.96 -21.77 -0.10
CA ASN A 38 -3.12 -20.84 -1.21
C ASN A 38 -4.12 -19.70 -0.91
N ILE A 39 -5.05 -19.90 0.02
CA ILE A 39 -6.01 -18.88 0.44
C ILE A 39 -5.33 -17.81 1.31
N LEU A 40 -4.35 -18.20 2.14
CA LEU A 40 -3.66 -17.29 3.07
C LEU A 40 -2.39 -16.67 2.44
N ARG A 41 -2.49 -16.22 1.20
CA ARG A 41 -1.42 -15.46 0.54
C ARG A 41 -1.53 -13.97 0.86
N PRO A 42 -0.40 -13.25 0.93
CA PRO A 42 -0.45 -11.79 1.07
C PRO A 42 -1.33 -11.14 0.00
N GLY A 43 -2.16 -10.20 0.42
CA GLY A 43 -3.05 -9.43 -0.43
C GLY A 43 -4.38 -10.10 -0.78
N ASN A 44 -4.59 -11.38 -0.46
CA ASN A 44 -5.91 -11.99 -0.65
C ASN A 44 -6.95 -11.35 0.27
N ILE A 45 -8.14 -11.10 -0.28
CA ILE A 45 -9.30 -10.60 0.46
C ILE A 45 -10.11 -11.81 0.95
N LEU A 46 -10.38 -11.83 2.25
CA LEU A 46 -10.94 -12.99 2.93
C LEU A 46 -12.19 -12.61 3.71
N ASP A 47 -13.18 -13.50 3.69
CA ASP A 47 -14.25 -13.53 4.69
C ASP A 47 -13.82 -14.43 5.84
N LEU A 48 -13.85 -13.88 7.07
CA LEU A 48 -13.32 -14.52 8.27
C LEU A 48 -14.38 -14.67 9.34
N GLN A 49 -14.43 -15.85 9.96
CA GLN A 49 -15.05 -16.04 11.26
C GLN A 49 -13.97 -16.25 12.30
N VAL A 50 -13.93 -15.41 13.32
CA VAL A 50 -12.85 -15.39 14.32
C VAL A 50 -13.36 -15.54 15.74
N TYR A 51 -12.52 -16.06 16.63
CA TYR A 51 -12.72 -15.97 18.08
C TYR A 51 -11.89 -14.79 18.57
N HIS A 52 -12.56 -13.62 18.74
CA HIS A 52 -11.89 -12.42 19.21
C HIS A 52 -11.93 -12.31 20.72
N GLN A 53 -10.77 -12.03 21.33
CA GLN A 53 -10.60 -11.78 22.76
C GLN A 53 -9.75 -10.51 22.91
N ASN A 54 -10.35 -9.44 23.46
CA ASN A 54 -9.73 -8.11 23.52
C ASN A 54 -8.39 -8.08 24.28
N GLU A 55 -8.16 -9.00 25.22
CA GLU A 55 -6.96 -9.05 26.04
C GLU A 55 -5.81 -9.85 25.40
N LYS A 56 -6.01 -10.44 24.20
CA LYS A 56 -5.03 -11.28 23.56
C LYS A 56 -4.49 -10.66 22.27
N ASN A 57 -3.17 -10.59 22.18
CA ASN A 57 -2.48 -10.15 20.96
C ASN A 57 -2.50 -11.21 19.83
N LEU A 58 -2.77 -12.48 20.15
CA LEU A 58 -2.85 -13.56 19.18
C LEU A 58 -4.24 -14.19 19.21
N GLN A 59 -4.95 -14.01 18.12
CA GLN A 59 -6.33 -14.46 17.95
C GLN A 59 -6.40 -15.80 17.21
N TYR A 60 -7.59 -16.40 17.12
CA TYR A 60 -7.82 -17.67 16.41
C TYR A 60 -8.87 -17.49 15.33
N ILE A 61 -8.58 -18.01 14.13
CA ILE A 61 -9.56 -18.09 13.04
C ILE A 61 -10.35 -19.41 13.23
N LYS A 62 -11.67 -19.30 13.23
CA LYS A 62 -12.59 -20.43 13.20
C LYS A 62 -12.73 -20.96 11.78
N GLU A 63 -13.09 -20.06 10.85
CA GLU A 63 -13.29 -20.35 9.43
C GLU A 63 -12.78 -19.20 8.60
N TYR A 64 -12.35 -19.49 7.37
CA TYR A 64 -11.96 -18.49 6.37
C TYR A 64 -12.20 -18.99 4.97
N ARG A 65 -12.56 -18.09 4.08
CA ARG A 65 -12.72 -18.32 2.65
C ARG A 65 -12.25 -17.10 1.87
N LEU A 66 -11.96 -17.29 0.58
CA LEU A 66 -11.76 -16.14 -0.31
C LEU A 66 -13.08 -15.40 -0.44
N ASP A 67 -13.06 -14.11 -0.23
CA ASP A 67 -14.17 -13.21 -0.53
C ASP A 67 -14.12 -12.77 -2.00
N TYR A 68 -12.92 -12.52 -2.51
CA TYR A 68 -12.69 -12.15 -3.90
C TYR A 68 -11.60 -13.01 -4.54
N PHE A 69 -11.85 -13.44 -5.78
CA PHE A 69 -10.86 -14.16 -6.60
C PHE A 69 -10.31 -13.22 -7.67
N PHE A 70 -9.02 -12.87 -7.54
CA PHE A 70 -8.33 -12.06 -8.54
C PHE A 70 -8.16 -12.82 -9.84
N GLU A 71 -8.62 -12.22 -10.95
CA GLU A 71 -8.58 -12.85 -12.28
C GLU A 71 -7.21 -12.66 -12.95
N THR A 72 -6.56 -11.53 -12.75
CA THR A 72 -5.36 -11.14 -13.51
C THR A 72 -4.13 -10.89 -12.65
N ILE A 73 -4.28 -10.56 -11.37
CA ILE A 73 -3.15 -10.23 -10.47
C ILE A 73 -2.17 -11.40 -10.36
N GLY A 74 -2.67 -12.65 -10.31
CA GLY A 74 -1.83 -13.83 -10.15
C GLY A 74 -0.88 -14.10 -11.31
N ASP A 75 -1.30 -13.77 -12.52
CA ASP A 75 -0.58 -14.06 -13.77
C ASP A 75 0.17 -12.86 -14.34
N ASN A 76 -0.05 -11.66 -13.77
CA ASN A 76 0.60 -10.43 -14.23
C ASN A 76 1.66 -9.97 -13.21
N VAL A 77 2.93 -9.96 -13.63
CA VAL A 77 4.08 -9.61 -12.77
C VAL A 77 3.96 -8.19 -12.22
N ILE A 78 3.51 -7.22 -13.01
CA ILE A 78 3.34 -5.83 -12.57
C ILE A 78 2.29 -5.74 -11.47
N LYS A 79 1.11 -6.32 -11.71
CA LYS A 79 0.01 -6.31 -10.75
C LYS A 79 0.36 -7.05 -9.45
N ASN A 80 1.03 -8.20 -9.57
CA ASN A 80 1.48 -8.96 -8.41
C ASN A 80 2.49 -8.16 -7.56
N THR A 81 3.42 -7.46 -8.22
CA THR A 81 4.38 -6.61 -7.51
C THR A 81 3.71 -5.41 -6.85
N LEU A 82 2.74 -4.77 -7.52
CA LEU A 82 1.92 -3.71 -6.93
C LEU A 82 1.10 -4.20 -5.74
N LEU A 83 0.55 -5.41 -5.81
CA LEU A 83 -0.15 -6.04 -4.68
C LEU A 83 0.77 -6.18 -3.47
N LEU A 84 1.97 -6.75 -3.67
CA LEU A 84 2.95 -6.93 -2.59
C LEU A 84 3.43 -5.60 -2.03
N TYR A 85 3.62 -4.60 -2.88
CA TYR A 85 3.93 -3.23 -2.48
C TYR A 85 2.80 -2.63 -1.63
N ALA A 86 1.55 -2.73 -2.06
CA ALA A 86 0.40 -2.22 -1.32
C ALA A 86 0.27 -2.88 0.07
N VAL A 87 0.45 -4.20 0.15
CA VAL A 87 0.45 -4.94 1.42
C VAL A 87 1.58 -4.47 2.34
N GLU A 88 2.78 -4.21 1.79
CA GLU A 88 3.92 -3.74 2.58
C GLU A 88 3.70 -2.31 3.09
N VAL A 89 3.16 -1.40 2.26
CA VAL A 89 2.78 -0.04 2.67
C VAL A 89 1.76 -0.08 3.81
N LEU A 90 0.67 -0.85 3.66
CA LEU A 90 -0.33 -1.01 4.72
C LEU A 90 0.29 -1.55 6.01
N SER A 91 1.14 -2.58 5.91
CA SER A 91 1.79 -3.19 7.07
C SER A 91 2.72 -2.21 7.81
N ASN A 92 3.28 -1.23 7.11
CA ASN A 92 4.10 -0.19 7.70
C ASN A 92 3.28 0.96 8.31
N LEU A 93 2.18 1.35 7.67
CA LEU A 93 1.31 2.42 8.15
C LEU A 93 0.50 1.99 9.39
N MET A 94 0.14 0.72 9.47
CA MET A 94 -0.73 0.21 10.53
C MET A 94 0.10 -0.32 11.70
N GLN A 95 0.31 0.50 12.71
CA GLN A 95 1.08 0.15 13.92
C GLN A 95 0.19 -0.29 15.09
N THR A 96 -1.10 0.07 15.06
CA THR A 96 -2.06 -0.20 16.13
C THR A 96 -3.17 -1.13 15.65
N ALA A 97 -3.86 -1.76 16.60
CA ALA A 97 -5.01 -2.62 16.34
C ALA A 97 -6.33 -1.84 16.16
N ASP A 98 -6.26 -0.51 16.05
CA ASP A 98 -7.46 0.30 15.89
C ASP A 98 -8.09 0.09 14.51
N ALA A 99 -9.41 0.06 14.45
CA ALA A 99 -10.14 -0.03 13.20
C ALA A 99 -9.84 1.21 12.33
N GLN A 100 -9.59 0.95 11.04
CA GLN A 100 -9.30 1.96 10.02
C GLN A 100 -10.21 1.67 8.80
N GLU A 101 -11.53 1.85 8.99
CA GLU A 101 -12.54 1.48 8.00
C GLU A 101 -12.29 2.16 6.65
N ASP A 102 -12.05 3.48 6.63
CA ASP A 102 -11.76 4.24 5.41
C ASP A 102 -10.51 3.73 4.67
N LEU A 103 -9.48 3.29 5.41
CA LEU A 103 -8.27 2.72 4.82
C LEU A 103 -8.54 1.32 4.27
N PHE A 104 -9.36 0.53 4.95
CA PHE A 104 -9.75 -0.81 4.51
C PHE A 104 -10.58 -0.74 3.21
N GLU A 105 -11.60 0.12 3.16
CA GLU A 105 -12.41 0.35 1.97
C GLU A 105 -11.55 0.82 0.78
N PHE A 106 -10.68 1.80 1.01
CA PHE A 106 -9.75 2.27 -0.03
C PHE A 106 -8.84 1.16 -0.54
N ALA A 107 -8.23 0.38 0.35
CA ALA A 107 -7.30 -0.68 -0.03
C ALA A 107 -7.99 -1.79 -0.83
N THR A 108 -9.19 -2.19 -0.44
CA THR A 108 -9.97 -3.22 -1.15
C THR A 108 -10.46 -2.71 -2.51
N ASP A 109 -10.99 -1.48 -2.60
CA ASP A 109 -11.39 -0.86 -3.88
C ASP A 109 -10.20 -0.73 -4.84
N PHE A 110 -9.05 -0.29 -4.33
CA PHE A 110 -7.80 -0.22 -5.12
C PHE A 110 -7.43 -1.57 -5.73
N LEU A 111 -7.49 -2.65 -4.95
CA LEU A 111 -7.15 -3.99 -5.43
C LEU A 111 -8.15 -4.49 -6.47
N TYR A 112 -9.44 -4.23 -6.30
CA TYR A 112 -10.48 -4.58 -7.28
C TYR A 112 -10.28 -3.84 -8.61
N LYS A 113 -9.99 -2.55 -8.56
CA LYS A 113 -9.72 -1.73 -9.75
C LYS A 113 -8.43 -2.14 -10.44
N MET A 114 -7.38 -2.39 -9.67
CA MET A 114 -6.09 -2.86 -10.17
C MET A 114 -6.21 -4.21 -10.89
N ASP A 115 -7.03 -5.13 -10.38
CA ASP A 115 -7.24 -6.43 -11.03
C ASP A 115 -7.83 -6.27 -12.44
N ARG A 116 -8.71 -5.29 -12.64
CA ARG A 116 -9.38 -5.01 -13.91
C ARG A 116 -8.61 -4.05 -14.84
N ALA A 117 -7.64 -3.30 -14.30
CA ALA A 117 -6.90 -2.31 -15.05
C ALA A 117 -6.01 -2.94 -16.14
N SER A 118 -5.79 -2.22 -17.24
CA SER A 118 -4.77 -2.57 -18.24
C SER A 118 -3.36 -2.14 -17.79
N ALA A 119 -2.33 -2.71 -18.42
CA ALA A 119 -0.94 -2.46 -18.00
C ALA A 119 -0.51 -0.98 -18.10
N ASP A 120 -1.02 -0.26 -19.09
CA ASP A 120 -0.75 1.17 -19.32
C ASP A 120 -1.36 2.08 -18.23
N GLN A 121 -2.34 1.61 -17.51
CA GLN A 121 -2.98 2.33 -16.39
C GLN A 121 -2.20 2.22 -15.08
N LEU A 122 -1.20 1.34 -14.99
CA LEU A 122 -0.57 1.00 -13.70
C LEU A 122 0.61 1.91 -13.32
N GLY A 123 1.12 2.72 -14.24
CA GLY A 123 2.35 3.48 -14.04
C GLY A 123 2.34 4.44 -12.84
N ASN A 124 1.21 5.10 -12.58
CA ASN A 124 1.05 6.06 -11.47
C ASN A 124 0.56 5.40 -10.17
N MET A 125 0.18 4.12 -10.20
CA MET A 125 -0.48 3.45 -9.07
C MET A 125 0.36 3.36 -7.80
N PRO A 126 1.70 3.22 -7.83
CA PRO A 126 2.50 3.24 -6.62
C PRO A 126 2.38 4.56 -5.85
N VAL A 127 2.48 5.68 -6.56
CA VAL A 127 2.35 7.03 -5.95
C VAL A 127 0.93 7.22 -5.43
N PHE A 128 -0.07 6.86 -6.24
CA PHE A 128 -1.48 6.97 -5.86
C PHE A 128 -1.80 6.20 -4.58
N PHE A 129 -1.41 4.93 -4.53
CA PHE A 129 -1.68 4.09 -3.37
C PHE A 129 -1.02 4.63 -2.09
N LEU A 130 0.28 4.98 -2.18
CA LEU A 130 1.01 5.50 -1.02
C LEU A 130 0.39 6.78 -0.49
N LYS A 131 0.10 7.75 -1.39
CA LYS A 131 -0.44 9.05 -0.97
C LYS A 131 -1.83 8.93 -0.34
N GLU A 132 -2.72 8.13 -0.93
CA GLU A 132 -4.07 7.97 -0.39
C GLU A 132 -4.08 7.18 0.92
N ALA A 133 -3.28 6.11 1.01
CA ALA A 133 -3.14 5.36 2.25
C ALA A 133 -2.50 6.21 3.37
N ALA A 134 -1.42 6.94 3.07
CA ALA A 134 -0.75 7.82 4.02
C ALA A 134 -1.68 8.96 4.48
N LYS A 135 -2.44 9.57 3.56
CA LYS A 135 -3.41 10.62 3.87
C LYS A 135 -4.46 10.15 4.88
N LYS A 136 -4.98 8.93 4.74
CA LYS A 136 -5.93 8.33 5.68
C LYS A 136 -5.34 8.08 7.07
N MET A 137 -4.02 7.99 7.15
CA MET A 137 -3.27 7.89 8.42
C MET A 137 -2.78 9.26 8.94
N GLY A 138 -3.21 10.37 8.32
CA GLY A 138 -2.87 11.73 8.73
C GLY A 138 -1.59 12.29 8.11
N TYR A 139 -0.94 11.58 7.18
CA TYR A 139 0.25 12.04 6.47
C TYR A 139 -0.13 12.50 5.06
N ALA A 140 -0.33 13.80 4.88
CA ALA A 140 -0.67 14.37 3.57
C ALA A 140 0.30 15.49 3.19
N ILE A 141 0.68 15.53 1.91
CA ILE A 141 1.36 16.68 1.32
C ILE A 141 0.27 17.71 0.95
N ASP A 142 0.47 18.97 1.32
CA ASP A 142 -0.47 20.05 1.09
C ASP A 142 -0.64 20.34 -0.41
N ASP A 143 -1.88 20.56 -0.83
CA ASP A 143 -2.22 21.02 -2.19
C ASP A 143 -2.14 22.54 -2.29
N ASN A 144 -0.96 23.12 -1.98
CA ASN A 144 -0.72 24.57 -1.97
C ASN A 144 0.16 25.05 -3.15
N TYR A 145 0.26 24.24 -4.24
CA TYR A 145 1.03 24.60 -5.42
C TYR A 145 0.51 25.85 -6.09
N THR A 146 1.41 26.81 -6.36
CA THR A 146 1.16 28.04 -7.11
C THR A 146 2.38 28.42 -7.95
N SER A 147 2.26 29.42 -8.82
CA SER A 147 3.42 29.96 -9.57
C SER A 147 4.52 30.52 -8.67
N SER A 148 4.19 30.98 -7.46
CA SER A 148 5.13 31.46 -6.45
C SER A 148 5.61 30.39 -5.47
N ASN A 149 4.80 29.35 -5.22
CA ASN A 149 5.14 28.19 -4.40
C ASN A 149 5.22 26.95 -5.28
N CYS A 150 6.32 26.79 -6.01
CA CYS A 150 6.46 25.79 -7.05
C CYS A 150 7.58 24.76 -6.82
N TYR A 151 8.12 24.69 -5.61
CA TYR A 151 9.10 23.71 -5.20
C TYR A 151 8.57 22.89 -4.03
N LEU A 152 8.48 21.56 -4.18
CA LEU A 152 8.07 20.69 -3.08
C LEU A 152 9.18 20.57 -2.04
N ASN A 153 8.82 20.79 -0.78
CA ASN A 153 9.62 20.45 0.38
C ASN A 153 9.10 19.16 1.01
N THR A 154 9.82 18.07 0.84
CA THR A 154 9.41 16.75 1.36
C THR A 154 9.61 16.57 2.86
N TYR A 155 10.29 17.51 3.56
CA TYR A 155 10.30 17.51 5.02
C TYR A 155 9.03 18.12 5.61
N GLU A 156 8.60 19.27 5.03
CA GLU A 156 7.42 20.00 5.51
C GLU A 156 6.11 19.50 4.90
N GLY A 157 6.18 18.72 3.80
CA GLY A 157 4.99 18.25 3.09
C GLY A 157 4.21 19.37 2.39
N CYS A 158 4.88 20.43 1.91
CA CYS A 158 4.23 21.57 1.27
C CYS A 158 5.05 22.13 0.11
N PHE A 159 4.39 22.88 -0.80
CA PHE A 159 5.11 23.65 -1.82
C PHE A 159 5.52 25.02 -1.31
N GLN A 160 6.73 25.43 -1.67
CA GLN A 160 7.39 26.66 -1.23
C GLN A 160 8.03 27.43 -2.37
N SER A 161 8.48 28.67 -2.10
CA SER A 161 9.02 29.58 -3.15
C SER A 161 10.47 29.28 -3.56
N ARG A 162 11.18 28.41 -2.81
CA ARG A 162 12.59 28.05 -3.05
C ARG A 162 12.75 26.53 -3.02
N PRO A 163 13.74 25.96 -3.73
CA PRO A 163 14.04 24.54 -3.62
C PRO A 163 14.29 24.11 -2.18
N GLY A 164 13.84 22.90 -1.82
CA GLY A 164 14.18 22.25 -0.57
C GLY A 164 15.59 21.64 -0.60
N GLU A 165 16.10 21.26 0.57
CA GLU A 165 17.41 20.59 0.74
C GLU A 165 17.30 19.06 0.77
N ALA A 166 16.06 18.52 0.83
CA ALA A 166 15.82 17.09 0.87
C ALA A 166 16.15 16.39 -0.46
N LEU A 167 16.62 15.16 -0.40
CA LEU A 167 16.80 14.31 -1.59
C LEU A 167 15.61 13.35 -1.74
N PRO A 168 15.13 13.13 -2.98
CA PRO A 168 15.53 13.80 -4.22
C PRO A 168 15.17 15.30 -4.19
N VAL A 169 15.98 16.13 -4.86
CA VAL A 169 15.68 17.56 -4.97
C VAL A 169 14.54 17.76 -5.95
N PHE A 170 13.44 18.35 -5.48
CA PHE A 170 12.29 18.68 -6.31
C PHE A 170 12.51 20.07 -6.97
N ASP A 171 12.98 20.06 -8.20
CA ASP A 171 12.98 21.25 -9.04
C ASP A 171 11.56 21.65 -9.47
N ARG A 172 11.43 22.66 -10.32
CA ARG A 172 10.12 23.13 -10.77
C ARG A 172 9.33 22.11 -11.55
N GLU A 173 9.98 21.35 -12.44
CA GLU A 173 9.33 20.37 -13.30
C GLU A 173 8.87 19.16 -12.51
N LEU A 174 9.76 18.59 -11.69
CA LEU A 174 9.45 17.47 -10.82
C LEU A 174 8.36 17.83 -9.79
N SER A 175 8.43 19.05 -9.23
CA SER A 175 7.40 19.56 -8.31
C SER A 175 6.04 19.72 -8.98
N TYR A 176 6.01 20.19 -10.24
CA TYR A 176 4.78 20.28 -11.01
C TYR A 176 4.20 18.91 -11.33
N ASN A 177 5.03 17.96 -11.75
CA ASN A 177 4.61 16.58 -12.01
C ASN A 177 4.09 15.90 -10.72
N CYS A 178 4.71 16.18 -9.58
CA CYS A 178 4.21 15.73 -8.29
C CYS A 178 2.85 16.33 -7.96
N TYR A 179 2.67 17.66 -8.15
CA TYR A 179 1.40 18.34 -7.95
C TYR A 179 0.28 17.73 -8.82
N LEU A 180 0.56 17.41 -10.09
CA LEU A 180 -0.42 16.75 -10.97
C LEU A 180 -0.92 15.42 -10.40
N LEU A 181 -0.04 14.65 -9.76
CA LEU A 181 -0.43 13.37 -9.13
C LEU A 181 -1.10 13.56 -7.76
N ILE A 182 -0.70 14.57 -6.99
CA ILE A 182 -1.25 14.81 -5.65
C ILE A 182 -2.70 15.25 -5.71
N LYS A 183 -3.07 16.11 -6.63
CA LYS A 183 -4.43 16.65 -6.74
C LYS A 183 -5.47 15.63 -7.17
N GLU A 184 -5.07 14.54 -7.84
CA GLU A 184 -5.99 13.51 -8.29
C GLU A 184 -6.37 12.57 -7.14
N THR A 185 -7.65 12.35 -6.91
CA THR A 185 -8.16 11.60 -5.76
C THR A 185 -8.82 10.28 -6.13
N SER A 186 -8.96 9.97 -7.42
CA SER A 186 -9.55 8.71 -7.89
C SER A 186 -8.59 7.88 -8.71
N PHE A 187 -8.81 6.57 -8.74
CA PHE A 187 -8.06 5.63 -9.57
C PHE A 187 -8.18 6.00 -11.05
N GLU A 188 -9.36 6.39 -11.49
CA GLU A 188 -9.68 6.69 -12.88
C GLU A 188 -8.99 7.98 -13.34
N SER A 189 -9.03 9.02 -12.51
CA SER A 189 -8.45 10.33 -12.88
C SER A 189 -6.93 10.27 -12.98
N ILE A 190 -6.27 9.56 -12.08
CA ILE A 190 -4.80 9.48 -12.05
C ILE A 190 -4.22 8.62 -13.20
N THR A 191 -4.99 7.69 -13.77
CA THR A 191 -4.54 6.90 -14.93
C THR A 191 -4.34 7.75 -16.18
N GLY A 192 -5.06 8.86 -16.29
CA GLY A 192 -4.95 9.80 -17.40
C GLY A 192 -3.74 10.74 -17.34
N ILE A 193 -3.10 10.86 -16.18
CA ILE A 193 -1.97 11.78 -15.99
C ILE A 193 -0.69 11.17 -16.58
N LYS A 194 -0.05 11.93 -17.49
CA LYS A 194 1.21 11.51 -18.11
C LYS A 194 2.37 12.16 -17.38
N VAL A 195 3.13 11.35 -16.66
CA VAL A 195 4.37 11.72 -15.98
C VAL A 195 5.48 10.79 -16.45
N PRO A 196 6.68 11.31 -16.77
CA PRO A 196 7.83 10.47 -17.14
C PRO A 196 8.14 9.40 -16.07
N ALA A 197 8.63 8.24 -16.49
CA ALA A 197 8.92 7.13 -15.55
C ALA A 197 9.94 7.53 -14.48
N ALA A 198 11.00 8.25 -14.86
CA ALA A 198 12.00 8.77 -13.93
C ALA A 198 11.39 9.69 -12.87
N ASP A 199 10.45 10.57 -13.27
CA ASP A 199 9.79 11.48 -12.35
C ASP A 199 8.84 10.73 -11.40
N ARG A 200 8.11 9.71 -11.91
CA ARG A 200 7.28 8.84 -11.05
C ARG A 200 8.10 8.18 -9.96
N SER A 201 9.30 7.67 -10.30
CA SER A 201 10.23 7.10 -9.31
C SER A 201 10.68 8.13 -8.29
N ALA A 202 11.12 9.30 -8.73
CA ALA A 202 11.59 10.36 -7.84
C ALA A 202 10.46 10.88 -6.94
N ILE A 203 9.23 11.00 -7.48
CA ILE A 203 8.05 11.40 -6.71
C ILE A 203 7.71 10.34 -5.65
N LEU A 204 7.75 9.05 -6.02
CA LEU A 204 7.52 7.96 -5.07
C LEU A 204 8.56 7.98 -3.94
N GLU A 205 9.83 8.13 -4.25
CA GLU A 205 10.91 8.25 -3.26
C GLU A 205 10.72 9.48 -2.35
N GLY A 206 10.37 10.63 -2.93
CA GLY A 206 10.10 11.84 -2.17
C GLY A 206 8.90 11.68 -1.23
N TYR A 207 7.84 11.01 -1.67
CA TYR A 207 6.67 10.74 -0.82
C TYR A 207 6.99 9.73 0.30
N LEU A 208 7.77 8.68 0.00
CA LEU A 208 8.27 7.74 1.02
C LEU A 208 9.14 8.45 2.04
N HIS A 209 10.00 9.35 1.59
CA HIS A 209 10.84 10.16 2.47
C HIS A 209 10.00 11.06 3.40
N PHE A 210 8.96 11.72 2.85
CA PHE A 210 8.00 12.49 3.62
C PHE A 210 7.34 11.64 4.72
N VAL A 211 6.80 10.46 4.37
CA VAL A 211 6.16 9.58 5.34
C VAL A 211 7.15 9.11 6.40
N GLN A 212 8.35 8.68 6.01
CA GLN A 212 9.39 8.23 6.95
C GLN A 212 9.92 9.35 7.85
N TRP A 213 9.88 10.59 7.40
CA TRP A 213 10.25 11.74 8.20
C TRP A 213 9.27 11.99 9.35
N HIS A 214 7.99 11.87 9.07
CA HIS A 214 6.91 12.11 10.03
C HIS A 214 6.56 10.86 10.85
N ASP A 215 6.72 9.66 10.28
CA ASP A 215 6.56 8.37 10.98
C ASP A 215 7.88 7.61 11.01
N LYS A 216 8.59 7.71 12.12
CA LYS A 216 9.88 7.01 12.32
C LYS A 216 9.75 5.48 12.43
N SER A 217 8.53 4.96 12.58
CA SER A 217 8.27 3.53 12.60
C SER A 217 8.11 2.94 11.19
N PHE A 218 7.86 3.78 10.17
CA PHE A 218 7.73 3.37 8.77
C PHE A 218 9.09 2.90 8.22
N LYS A 219 9.19 1.60 7.97
CA LYS A 219 10.43 0.94 7.53
C LYS A 219 10.61 1.07 6.02
N PRO A 220 11.86 1.03 5.51
CA PRO A 220 12.12 0.93 4.08
C PRO A 220 11.39 -0.26 3.45
N LEU A 221 10.77 -0.02 2.28
CA LEU A 221 10.02 -1.02 1.56
C LEU A 221 10.94 -1.97 0.79
N LYS A 222 10.82 -3.26 1.02
CA LYS A 222 11.58 -4.32 0.32
C LYS A 222 11.09 -4.53 -1.12
N SER A 223 9.82 -4.24 -1.37
CA SER A 223 9.20 -4.33 -2.69
C SER A 223 9.61 -3.19 -3.62
N LEU A 224 10.09 -2.05 -3.10
CA LEU A 224 10.41 -0.86 -3.87
C LEU A 224 11.43 -1.10 -5.02
N PRO A 225 12.59 -1.76 -4.80
CA PRO A 225 13.54 -2.00 -5.89
C PRO A 225 12.97 -2.85 -7.03
N VAL A 226 12.14 -3.85 -6.68
CA VAL A 226 11.48 -4.70 -7.68
C VAL A 226 10.44 -3.91 -8.46
N LEU A 227 9.65 -3.09 -7.77
CA LEU A 227 8.64 -2.23 -8.37
C LEU A 227 9.26 -1.23 -9.35
N GLN A 228 10.34 -0.57 -8.97
CA GLN A 228 11.07 0.35 -9.82
C GLN A 228 11.63 -0.34 -11.08
N ALA A 229 12.17 -1.54 -10.94
CA ALA A 229 12.71 -2.29 -12.08
C ALA A 229 11.65 -2.71 -13.12
N ILE A 230 10.38 -2.81 -12.72
CA ILE A 230 9.30 -3.30 -13.61
C ILE A 230 8.50 -2.15 -14.24
N LEU A 231 8.48 -0.97 -13.62
CA LEU A 231 7.68 0.18 -14.07
C LEU A 231 8.48 1.23 -14.86
N HIS A 232 9.77 0.93 -15.14
CA HIS A 232 10.67 1.74 -15.98
C HIS A 232 10.54 1.40 -17.45
#